data_d7486a0a65a7aece24a3405766337898
#
_entry.id   d7486a0a65a7aece24a3405766337898
#
_cell.length_a   1.000
_cell.length_b   1.000
_cell.length_c   1.000
_cell.angle_alpha   90.00
_cell.angle_beta   90.00
_cell.angle_gamma   90.00
#
_symmetry.space_group_name_H-M   'P 1'
#
loop_
_entity.id
_entity.type
_entity.pdbx_description
1 polymer ?
#
loop_
_entity_poly.entity_id
_entity_poly.type
_entity_poly.pdbx_seq_one_letter_code
_entity_poly.pdbx_strand_id
1 'polypeptide(L)'
;EAGVAPRCESRACNPRMGNLALGRRVLTQSVCGNNGTELYCSYADPNANPACSAPKCSKCNAALPFLSHLAGAMSDSSFRHPNTWWQSAEGVESETVQVDLETEFYFTHLILVFRSPRPAAMTLERSQDFGRTWRMLQYYASNCSATFGLEEGKAGGGQDGAGCTSKYSGAYPCSRGEVIYRTLPKWQSLDPFGLEGQQQLRVTNIRIRLLKHQSCPCQVKALASTRKPLPVQHFAIYDLIVKGSCFCNGHAEQCVPAPKYQPTRDRTNHVVHGKCVCRHNTAGDHCERCAPLHNDRPWQPADGLTGAPHECRKCKCNGHAQSCRFDWTVWSDSGQRSGGVCNCLHNTEGRQCEKCKAGFFRDPQRPHAAPDSCKPCSCHPMGSMPFHVTDGSLCDPSNGNCICKPGVGGAQCDRCMVGYWGFHEYGCRPCDCAGDCDPFTGDCMYGTYAVPDLTATRHTCKLFDYVTNRCLCLFPAEKCECKEQTLTNSKLFCTMSYAYVLKVKVLSAHDKGSHAEVEAKVQKVLSHNTKLKIQRGQVTLYPESWTTRGCTCPILNPGVEYLVAGHLDRKQGRLLVNMKSFVKPWKASLGRKVLTLLKKDCNW
;
A
#
# COMPACT_ATOMS: atom_id res chain seq x y z
N GLU A 1 -27.16 11.44 6.71
CA GLU A 1 -26.12 11.33 5.66
C GLU A 1 -24.82 10.90 6.33
N ALA A 2 -24.48 9.61 6.20
CA ALA A 2 -23.21 9.07 6.63
C ALA A 2 -22.13 9.60 5.68
N GLY A 3 -21.27 10.50 6.16
CA GLY A 3 -20.13 11.01 5.43
C GLY A 3 -19.23 9.84 5.03
N VAL A 4 -19.17 9.57 3.74
CA VAL A 4 -18.21 8.65 3.13
C VAL A 4 -16.82 9.16 3.50
N ALA A 5 -16.03 8.33 4.18
CA ALA A 5 -14.63 8.64 4.44
C ALA A 5 -13.97 9.05 3.13
N PRO A 6 -13.16 10.12 3.10
CA PRO A 6 -12.54 10.57 1.87
C PRO A 6 -11.72 9.42 1.29
N ARG A 7 -12.13 8.93 0.14
CA ARG A 7 -11.40 7.94 -0.63
C ARG A 7 -10.03 8.54 -0.96
N CYS A 8 -9.00 7.71 -1.01
CA CYS A 8 -7.63 8.17 -1.31
C CYS A 8 -7.42 8.65 -2.77
N GLU A 9 -8.48 9.07 -3.45
CA GLU A 9 -8.46 9.46 -4.87
C GLU A 9 -7.64 10.72 -5.14
N SER A 10 -7.55 11.62 -4.18
CA SER A 10 -6.80 12.89 -4.29
C SER A 10 -5.58 12.99 -3.39
N ARG A 11 -5.23 11.93 -2.70
CA ARG A 11 -4.10 11.88 -1.74
C ARG A 11 -3.38 10.56 -1.81
N ALA A 12 -2.13 10.53 -1.32
CA ALA A 12 -1.41 9.28 -1.09
C ALA A 12 -2.26 8.31 -0.26
N CYS A 13 -2.36 7.07 -0.72
CA CYS A 13 -3.12 6.01 -0.09
C CYS A 13 -2.28 5.28 0.95
N ASN A 14 -2.90 4.89 2.06
CA ASN A 14 -2.25 4.10 3.09
C ASN A 14 -3.08 2.84 3.35
N PRO A 15 -2.60 1.64 3.00
CA PRO A 15 -3.26 0.40 3.32
C PRO A 15 -3.36 0.19 4.83
N ARG A 16 -4.35 -0.60 5.25
CA ARG A 16 -4.50 -0.96 6.67
C ARG A 16 -3.28 -1.73 7.16
N MET A 17 -2.80 -1.32 8.32
CA MET A 17 -1.74 -2.01 9.05
C MET A 17 -2.32 -3.22 9.80
N GLY A 18 -1.62 -4.35 9.73
CA GLY A 18 -2.00 -5.57 10.44
C GLY A 18 -0.80 -6.42 10.80
N ASN A 19 -1.07 -7.64 11.29
CA ASN A 19 -0.03 -8.63 11.56
C ASN A 19 0.28 -9.42 10.29
N LEU A 20 1.46 -9.23 9.71
CA LEU A 20 1.91 -9.95 8.51
C LEU A 20 2.14 -11.45 8.77
N ALA A 21 2.43 -11.86 10.00
CA ALA A 21 2.58 -13.27 10.36
C ALA A 21 1.24 -14.00 10.42
N LEU A 22 0.11 -13.29 10.63
CA LEU A 22 -1.21 -13.87 10.77
C LEU A 22 -1.62 -14.65 9.52
N GLY A 23 -2.00 -15.91 9.71
CA GLY A 23 -2.42 -16.80 8.62
C GLY A 23 -1.28 -17.27 7.71
N ARG A 24 -0.02 -17.04 8.09
CA ARG A 24 1.18 -17.54 7.40
C ARG A 24 1.91 -18.58 8.22
N ARG A 25 2.64 -19.43 7.53
CA ARG A 25 3.46 -20.45 8.18
C ARG A 25 4.66 -19.82 8.85
N VAL A 26 4.84 -20.10 10.14
CA VAL A 26 6.06 -19.79 10.88
C VAL A 26 6.94 -21.04 10.89
N LEU A 27 8.21 -20.86 10.57
CA LEU A 27 9.20 -21.94 10.54
C LEU A 27 10.03 -21.89 11.81
N THR A 28 10.26 -23.06 12.43
CA THR A 28 11.12 -23.25 13.60
C THR A 28 11.97 -24.50 13.40
N GLN A 29 13.12 -24.59 14.07
CA GLN A 29 14.01 -25.74 13.96
C GLN A 29 13.52 -26.90 14.83
N SER A 30 12.88 -26.61 15.95
CA SER A 30 12.39 -27.62 16.89
C SER A 30 10.98 -27.33 17.41
N VAL A 31 10.34 -28.36 17.92
CA VAL A 31 9.03 -28.30 18.61
C VAL A 31 9.05 -29.27 19.76
N CYS A 32 8.54 -28.85 20.91
CA CYS A 32 8.41 -29.69 22.11
C CYS A 32 7.56 -30.92 21.83
N GLY A 33 8.07 -32.10 22.21
CA GLY A 33 7.36 -33.34 22.03
C GLY A 33 7.31 -33.87 20.59
N ASN A 34 8.23 -33.49 19.73
CA ASN A 34 8.28 -33.97 18.35
C ASN A 34 8.62 -35.46 18.23
N ASN A 35 9.45 -35.99 19.14
CA ASN A 35 9.88 -37.37 19.17
C ASN A 35 9.15 -38.21 20.26
N GLY A 36 8.02 -37.73 20.74
CA GLY A 36 7.25 -38.35 21.80
C GLY A 36 6.84 -37.37 22.89
N THR A 37 6.36 -37.88 24.01
CA THR A 37 5.95 -37.00 25.12
C THR A 37 7.15 -36.56 25.95
N GLU A 38 7.38 -35.25 26.00
CA GLU A 38 8.43 -34.58 26.78
C GLU A 38 7.85 -33.89 28.01
N LEU A 39 8.66 -33.76 29.06
CA LEU A 39 8.34 -32.99 30.25
C LEU A 39 9.05 -31.64 30.17
N TYR A 40 8.35 -30.58 30.49
CA TYR A 40 8.92 -29.24 30.65
C TYR A 40 8.42 -28.57 31.92
N CYS A 41 9.23 -27.68 32.50
CA CYS A 41 8.86 -26.97 33.72
C CYS A 41 9.01 -25.43 33.52
N SER A 42 8.14 -24.67 34.16
CA SER A 42 8.17 -23.19 34.14
C SER A 42 8.03 -22.64 35.56
N TYR A 43 8.67 -21.49 35.80
CA TYR A 43 8.58 -20.75 37.07
C TYR A 43 7.58 -19.60 36.94
N ALA A 44 6.84 -19.35 38.01
CA ALA A 44 5.99 -18.17 38.10
C ALA A 44 6.84 -16.91 38.27
N ASP A 45 6.31 -15.75 37.84
CA ASP A 45 6.96 -14.48 38.05
C ASP A 45 7.02 -14.16 39.56
N PRO A 46 8.20 -13.87 40.14
CA PRO A 46 8.34 -13.56 41.56
C PRO A 46 7.61 -12.28 42.00
N ASN A 47 7.25 -11.38 41.07
CA ASN A 47 6.40 -10.24 41.38
C ASN A 47 4.97 -10.62 41.79
N ALA A 48 4.54 -11.84 41.46
CA ALA A 48 3.26 -12.40 41.90
C ALA A 48 3.34 -13.11 43.26
N ASN A 49 4.57 -13.52 43.66
CA ASN A 49 4.83 -14.16 44.95
C ASN A 49 6.31 -13.99 45.31
N PRO A 50 6.69 -13.17 46.34
CA PRO A 50 8.09 -12.92 46.73
C PRO A 50 8.83 -14.18 47.24
N ALA A 51 8.11 -15.20 47.66
CA ALA A 51 8.70 -16.52 47.90
C ALA A 51 8.60 -17.32 46.58
N CYS A 52 9.75 -17.64 45.96
CA CYS A 52 9.81 -18.45 44.77
C CYS A 52 9.00 -19.75 44.97
N SER A 53 7.87 -19.86 44.29
CA SER A 53 7.07 -21.09 44.30
C SER A 53 7.79 -22.22 43.54
N ALA A 54 7.43 -23.46 43.84
CA ALA A 54 7.93 -24.63 43.10
C ALA A 54 7.61 -24.51 41.60
N PRO A 55 8.48 -25.02 40.71
CA PRO A 55 8.23 -24.98 39.27
C PRO A 55 6.99 -25.76 38.92
N LYS A 56 6.18 -25.24 38.01
CA LYS A 56 5.03 -25.96 37.46
C LYS A 56 5.48 -26.77 36.26
N CYS A 57 5.44 -28.08 36.36
CA CYS A 57 5.80 -28.98 35.26
C CYS A 57 4.55 -29.47 34.52
N SER A 58 4.67 -29.60 33.20
CA SER A 58 3.64 -30.06 32.27
C SER A 58 4.27 -30.93 31.19
N LYS A 59 3.44 -31.63 30.43
CA LYS A 59 3.87 -32.49 29.31
C LYS A 59 3.55 -31.80 27.99
N CYS A 60 4.39 -32.02 26.99
CA CYS A 60 4.12 -31.66 25.61
C CYS A 60 4.26 -32.86 24.68
N ASN A 61 3.48 -32.87 23.60
CA ASN A 61 3.55 -33.87 22.54
C ASN A 61 2.98 -33.26 21.24
N ALA A 62 3.81 -33.17 20.22
CA ALA A 62 3.44 -32.50 18.95
C ALA A 62 2.33 -33.25 18.18
N ALA A 63 2.16 -34.57 18.41
CA ALA A 63 1.14 -35.39 17.78
C ALA A 63 -0.22 -35.31 18.48
N LEU A 64 -0.27 -34.84 19.72
CA LEU A 64 -1.50 -34.77 20.52
C LEU A 64 -2.03 -33.33 20.60
N PRO A 65 -3.20 -33.02 20.02
CA PRO A 65 -3.70 -31.63 19.92
C PRO A 65 -3.72 -30.85 21.24
N PHE A 66 -4.04 -31.55 22.36
CA PHE A 66 -4.14 -30.92 23.69
C PHE A 66 -2.78 -30.66 24.37
N LEU A 67 -1.72 -31.26 23.85
CA LEU A 67 -0.36 -31.17 24.39
C LEU A 67 0.60 -30.57 23.36
N SER A 68 0.10 -30.16 22.19
CA SER A 68 0.91 -29.62 21.10
C SER A 68 1.17 -28.14 21.26
N HIS A 69 2.42 -27.76 21.04
CA HIS A 69 2.87 -26.35 21.04
C HIS A 69 3.60 -26.04 19.72
N LEU A 70 2.84 -26.11 18.61
CA LEU A 70 3.35 -25.97 17.26
C LEU A 70 3.64 -24.50 16.90
N ALA A 71 4.52 -24.29 15.92
CA ALA A 71 4.91 -22.96 15.46
C ALA A 71 3.73 -22.08 15.02
N GLY A 72 2.67 -22.67 14.46
CA GLY A 72 1.46 -21.94 14.06
C GLY A 72 0.73 -21.21 15.19
N ALA A 73 0.94 -21.63 16.45
CA ALA A 73 0.37 -20.97 17.61
C ALA A 73 0.88 -19.53 17.81
N MET A 74 2.07 -19.19 17.26
CA MET A 74 2.62 -17.83 17.31
C MET A 74 1.91 -16.88 16.34
N SER A 75 1.24 -17.40 15.30
CA SER A 75 0.61 -16.62 14.23
C SER A 75 -0.87 -16.93 14.03
N ASP A 76 -1.53 -17.57 15.00
CA ASP A 76 -2.95 -17.95 14.89
C ASP A 76 -3.85 -16.72 15.07
N SER A 77 -4.06 -16.24 16.25
CA SER A 77 -4.80 -15.00 16.54
C SER A 77 -4.21 -14.43 17.81
N SER A 78 -3.71 -13.21 17.70
CA SER A 78 -3.05 -12.53 18.81
C SER A 78 -3.97 -12.57 20.05
N PHE A 79 -3.41 -13.02 21.17
CA PHE A 79 -4.10 -13.07 22.46
C PHE A 79 -5.34 -13.99 22.51
N ARG A 80 -5.28 -15.09 21.77
CA ARG A 80 -6.31 -16.15 21.83
C ARG A 80 -6.52 -16.62 23.26
N HIS A 81 -7.75 -16.88 23.64
CA HIS A 81 -8.07 -17.44 24.94
C HIS A 81 -8.78 -18.81 24.76
N PRO A 82 -8.22 -19.91 25.33
CA PRO A 82 -7.00 -19.99 26.14
C PRO A 82 -5.74 -19.65 25.34
N ASN A 83 -4.70 -19.14 26.01
CA ASN A 83 -3.46 -18.74 25.36
C ASN A 83 -2.79 -19.94 24.68
N THR A 84 -2.54 -19.83 23.39
CA THR A 84 -1.72 -20.76 22.61
C THR A 84 -0.27 -20.25 22.57
N TRP A 85 0.69 -21.15 22.39
CA TRP A 85 2.10 -20.78 22.26
C TRP A 85 2.87 -21.86 21.51
N TRP A 86 3.96 -21.47 20.91
CA TRP A 86 4.99 -22.38 20.43
C TRP A 86 6.04 -22.59 21.51
N GLN A 87 6.60 -23.82 21.55
CA GLN A 87 7.70 -24.17 22.43
C GLN A 87 8.72 -25.05 21.70
N SER A 88 10.02 -24.72 21.85
CA SER A 88 11.14 -25.53 21.35
C SER A 88 11.23 -26.85 22.10
N ALA A 89 11.99 -27.78 21.56
CA ALA A 89 12.42 -28.96 22.32
C ALA A 89 13.24 -28.51 23.55
N GLU A 90 13.25 -29.35 24.59
CA GLU A 90 14.02 -29.09 25.80
C GLU A 90 15.52 -29.25 25.54
N GLY A 91 16.33 -28.39 26.18
CA GLY A 91 17.79 -28.42 26.07
C GLY A 91 18.39 -27.91 24.76
N VAL A 92 17.58 -27.32 23.90
CA VAL A 92 18.07 -26.69 22.66
C VAL A 92 18.84 -25.42 23.00
N GLU A 93 20.13 -25.34 22.65
CA GLU A 93 20.99 -24.19 22.95
C GLU A 93 20.59 -22.91 22.19
N SER A 94 20.19 -23.05 20.94
CA SER A 94 19.75 -21.95 20.09
C SER A 94 18.57 -22.38 19.22
N GLU A 95 17.77 -21.40 18.77
CA GLU A 95 16.58 -21.66 17.95
C GLU A 95 16.41 -20.54 16.91
N THR A 96 15.80 -20.88 15.80
CA THR A 96 15.50 -19.91 14.74
C THR A 96 14.00 -19.89 14.45
N VAL A 97 13.40 -18.72 14.52
CA VAL A 97 12.01 -18.47 14.15
C VAL A 97 12.01 -17.63 12.88
N GLN A 98 11.39 -18.12 11.80
CA GLN A 98 11.37 -17.45 10.51
C GLN A 98 9.94 -17.35 9.96
N VAL A 99 9.62 -16.20 9.39
CA VAL A 99 8.39 -15.96 8.62
C VAL A 99 8.76 -15.58 7.20
N ASP A 100 8.25 -16.35 6.25
CA ASP A 100 8.41 -16.09 4.82
C ASP A 100 7.10 -15.51 4.28
N LEU A 101 7.22 -14.37 3.59
CA LEU A 101 6.09 -13.68 2.97
C LEU A 101 6.09 -13.99 1.47
N GLU A 102 4.89 -14.10 0.90
CA GLU A 102 4.69 -14.45 -0.51
C GLU A 102 5.05 -13.33 -1.49
N THR A 103 5.16 -12.11 -1.00
CA THR A 103 5.50 -10.90 -1.76
C THR A 103 6.15 -9.86 -0.85
N GLU A 104 6.41 -8.67 -1.37
CA GLU A 104 6.96 -7.55 -0.60
C GLU A 104 5.88 -6.87 0.25
N PHE A 105 6.26 -6.50 1.47
CA PHE A 105 5.42 -5.76 2.41
C PHE A 105 6.19 -4.59 3.03
N TYR A 106 5.49 -3.59 3.55
CA TYR A 106 6.04 -2.62 4.49
C TYR A 106 6.05 -3.22 5.89
N PHE A 107 7.21 -3.23 6.52
CA PHE A 107 7.44 -3.69 7.89
C PHE A 107 7.76 -2.51 8.80
N THR A 108 7.00 -2.31 9.85
CA THR A 108 7.16 -1.18 10.76
C THR A 108 7.58 -1.59 12.16
N HIS A 109 7.00 -2.67 12.69
CA HIS A 109 7.25 -3.12 14.05
C HIS A 109 7.27 -4.63 14.13
N LEU A 110 8.13 -5.16 15.00
CA LEU A 110 8.06 -6.53 15.49
C LEU A 110 7.73 -6.50 16.97
N ILE A 111 6.80 -7.35 17.38
CA ILE A 111 6.48 -7.59 18.79
C ILE A 111 6.51 -9.10 19.01
N LEU A 112 7.36 -9.53 19.93
CA LEU A 112 7.41 -10.90 20.42
C LEU A 112 6.90 -10.93 21.85
N VAL A 113 6.00 -11.82 22.16
CA VAL A 113 5.50 -12.05 23.52
C VAL A 113 5.96 -13.42 23.97
N PHE A 114 6.92 -13.47 24.88
CA PHE A 114 7.52 -14.71 25.35
C PHE A 114 6.68 -15.37 26.46
N ARG A 115 6.53 -16.69 26.35
CA ARG A 115 6.02 -17.52 27.44
C ARG A 115 7.15 -17.96 28.39
N SER A 116 8.32 -18.28 27.86
CA SER A 116 9.58 -18.44 28.60
C SER A 116 10.15 -17.08 29.02
N PRO A 117 11.17 -17.03 29.87
CA PRO A 117 12.01 -15.84 29.99
C PRO A 117 12.51 -15.39 28.62
N ARG A 118 12.65 -14.09 28.43
CA ARG A 118 13.24 -13.56 27.18
C ARG A 118 14.68 -14.04 27.06
N PRO A 119 15.18 -14.33 25.85
CA PRO A 119 16.56 -14.77 25.64
C PRO A 119 17.59 -13.79 26.20
N ALA A 120 18.66 -14.31 26.78
CA ALA A 120 19.82 -13.52 27.21
C ALA A 120 20.58 -12.93 26.00
N ALA A 121 20.46 -13.59 24.83
CA ALA A 121 20.98 -13.10 23.56
C ALA A 121 20.07 -13.54 22.40
N MET A 122 19.77 -12.63 21.49
CA MET A 122 19.06 -12.90 20.24
C MET A 122 19.39 -11.87 19.18
N THR A 123 19.11 -12.22 17.90
CA THR A 123 19.25 -11.30 16.77
C THR A 123 17.96 -11.24 15.96
N LEU A 124 17.74 -10.10 15.32
CA LEU A 124 16.67 -9.88 14.37
C LEU A 124 17.26 -9.53 13.01
N GLU A 125 16.85 -10.28 12.01
CA GLU A 125 17.30 -10.14 10.63
C GLU A 125 16.09 -10.04 9.69
N ARG A 126 16.28 -9.38 8.54
CA ARG A 126 15.28 -9.39 7.46
C ARG A 126 15.92 -9.71 6.12
N SER A 127 15.09 -10.17 5.19
CA SER A 127 15.40 -10.24 3.76
C SER A 127 14.46 -9.34 2.96
N GLN A 128 14.95 -8.86 1.80
CA GLN A 128 14.19 -8.10 0.82
C GLN A 128 14.17 -8.80 -0.55
N ASP A 129 14.75 -9.99 -0.63
CA ASP A 129 14.96 -10.77 -1.85
C ASP A 129 14.58 -12.26 -1.69
N PHE A 130 13.53 -12.50 -0.88
CA PHE A 130 12.97 -13.82 -0.61
C PHE A 130 13.97 -14.81 0.03
N GLY A 131 14.77 -14.31 0.97
CA GLY A 131 15.67 -15.12 1.79
C GLY A 131 17.04 -15.39 1.14
N ARG A 132 17.34 -14.81 -0.01
CA ARG A 132 18.65 -14.98 -0.67
C ARG A 132 19.75 -14.26 0.10
N THR A 133 19.50 -13.03 0.53
CA THR A 133 20.39 -12.27 1.41
C THR A 133 19.65 -11.84 2.67
N TRP A 134 20.41 -11.72 3.74
CA TRP A 134 19.89 -11.34 5.05
C TRP A 134 20.63 -10.12 5.57
N ARG A 135 19.88 -9.17 6.10
CA ARG A 135 20.40 -7.95 6.69
C ARG A 135 20.10 -7.93 8.18
N MET A 136 21.11 -7.66 8.98
CA MET A 136 20.97 -7.49 10.43
C MET A 136 20.18 -6.21 10.74
N LEU A 137 19.15 -6.33 11.56
CA LEU A 137 18.33 -5.20 12.01
C LEU A 137 18.70 -4.78 13.43
N GLN A 138 18.86 -5.76 14.35
CA GLN A 138 19.08 -5.48 15.76
C GLN A 138 19.72 -6.67 16.46
N TYR A 139 20.66 -6.36 17.35
CA TYR A 139 21.19 -7.28 18.35
C TYR A 139 20.55 -7.02 19.70
N TYR A 140 20.25 -8.09 20.44
CA TYR A 140 19.73 -8.02 21.79
C TYR A 140 20.59 -8.92 22.68
N ALA A 141 21.12 -8.37 23.77
CA ALA A 141 21.88 -9.16 24.72
C ALA A 141 21.81 -8.55 26.13
N SER A 142 21.83 -9.39 27.15
CA SER A 142 21.97 -8.92 28.53
C SER A 142 23.29 -8.14 28.78
N ASN A 143 24.32 -8.47 28.00
CA ASN A 143 25.58 -7.73 27.91
C ASN A 143 26.05 -7.70 26.46
N CYS A 144 25.86 -6.57 25.78
CA CYS A 144 26.19 -6.38 24.37
C CYS A 144 27.69 -6.54 24.09
N SER A 145 28.55 -6.00 24.95
CA SER A 145 30.00 -6.08 24.78
C SER A 145 30.51 -7.51 24.91
N ALA A 146 30.08 -8.23 25.95
CA ALA A 146 30.53 -9.59 26.19
C ALA A 146 29.97 -10.60 25.16
N THR A 147 28.77 -10.34 24.59
CA THR A 147 28.12 -11.30 23.71
C THR A 147 28.46 -11.07 22.24
N PHE A 148 28.50 -9.81 21.81
CA PHE A 148 28.66 -9.44 20.40
C PHE A 148 29.86 -8.51 20.14
N GLY A 149 30.58 -8.09 21.19
CA GLY A 149 31.64 -7.09 21.05
C GLY A 149 31.14 -5.69 20.70
N LEU A 150 29.84 -5.41 20.92
CA LEU A 150 29.20 -4.16 20.55
C LEU A 150 28.92 -3.29 21.76
N GLU A 151 29.09 -1.97 21.63
CA GLU A 151 28.69 -1.02 22.67
C GLU A 151 27.15 -0.83 22.65
N GLU A 152 26.58 -0.77 23.87
CA GLU A 152 25.14 -0.58 24.03
C GLU A 152 24.68 0.79 23.50
N GLY A 153 23.62 0.78 22.67
CA GLY A 153 22.98 2.00 22.16
C GLY A 153 23.74 2.72 21.06
N LYS A 154 24.95 2.30 20.69
CA LYS A 154 25.64 2.85 19.51
C LYS A 154 25.13 2.19 18.23
N ALA A 155 24.63 3.01 17.33
CA ALA A 155 24.36 2.59 15.95
C ALA A 155 25.70 2.54 15.18
N GLY A 156 25.84 1.56 14.27
CA GLY A 156 27.00 1.49 13.35
C GLY A 156 28.12 0.54 13.78
N GLY A 157 28.06 -0.08 14.95
CA GLY A 157 29.11 -1.00 15.42
C GLY A 157 28.96 -2.45 14.93
N GLY A 158 27.75 -2.88 14.56
CA GLY A 158 27.45 -4.23 14.13
C GLY A 158 27.37 -4.37 12.61
N GLN A 159 27.14 -5.59 12.14
CA GLN A 159 26.86 -5.89 10.74
C GLN A 159 25.69 -5.03 10.24
N ASP A 160 25.79 -4.51 9.02
CA ASP A 160 24.80 -3.61 8.40
C ASP A 160 24.49 -2.32 9.20
N GLY A 161 25.35 -1.93 10.14
CA GLY A 161 25.11 -0.78 10.99
C GLY A 161 24.13 -1.02 12.13
N ALA A 162 23.77 -2.28 12.40
CA ALA A 162 22.85 -2.64 13.46
C ALA A 162 23.45 -2.40 14.85
N GLY A 163 22.65 -1.82 15.75
CA GLY A 163 23.03 -1.59 17.15
C GLY A 163 22.70 -2.79 18.04
N CYS A 164 23.23 -2.77 19.28
CA CYS A 164 22.89 -3.72 20.32
C CYS A 164 22.16 -3.03 21.47
N THR A 165 21.21 -3.75 22.10
CA THR A 165 20.50 -3.25 23.31
C THR A 165 20.26 -4.35 24.34
N SER A 166 20.43 -4.02 25.61
CA SER A 166 20.12 -4.89 26.75
C SER A 166 18.67 -4.77 27.23
N LYS A 167 17.94 -3.77 26.77
CA LYS A 167 16.59 -3.39 27.24
C LYS A 167 15.60 -4.56 27.33
N TYR A 168 15.71 -5.54 26.42
CA TYR A 168 14.78 -6.64 26.31
C TYR A 168 15.39 -8.01 26.70
N SER A 169 16.61 -8.04 27.21
CA SER A 169 17.34 -9.27 27.57
C SER A 169 17.55 -9.41 29.08
N GLY A 170 16.77 -8.71 29.89
CA GLY A 170 16.77 -8.87 31.33
C GLY A 170 16.02 -10.13 31.81
N ALA A 171 16.39 -10.60 33.02
CA ALA A 171 15.82 -11.81 33.63
C ALA A 171 14.31 -11.69 33.98
N TYR A 172 13.80 -10.50 34.08
CA TYR A 172 12.37 -10.22 34.35
C TYR A 172 11.68 -9.61 33.15
N PRO A 173 10.37 -9.88 32.96
CA PRO A 173 9.53 -10.86 33.65
C PRO A 173 9.85 -12.29 33.18
N CYS A 174 9.60 -13.28 34.07
CA CYS A 174 9.83 -14.70 33.77
C CYS A 174 8.84 -15.29 32.76
N SER A 175 7.73 -14.62 32.54
CA SER A 175 6.73 -14.93 31.52
C SER A 175 6.06 -13.64 31.05
N ARG A 176 5.48 -13.64 29.84
CA ARG A 176 4.85 -12.49 29.20
C ARG A 176 5.80 -11.30 28.99
N GLY A 177 7.12 -11.56 28.94
CA GLY A 177 8.11 -10.57 28.56
C GLY A 177 7.97 -10.23 27.08
N GLU A 178 7.95 -8.93 26.77
CA GLU A 178 7.84 -8.44 25.39
C GLU A 178 9.20 -8.00 24.86
N VAL A 179 9.43 -8.24 23.57
CA VAL A 179 10.53 -7.65 22.79
C VAL A 179 9.91 -6.86 21.67
N ILE A 180 10.23 -5.57 21.60
CA ILE A 180 9.66 -4.66 20.60
C ILE A 180 10.80 -4.08 19.77
N TYR A 181 10.69 -4.25 18.44
CA TYR A 181 11.54 -3.60 17.46
C TYR A 181 10.71 -2.62 16.63
N ARG A 182 11.29 -1.47 16.31
CA ARG A 182 10.72 -0.48 15.41
C ARG A 182 11.70 -0.18 14.31
N THR A 183 11.28 -0.30 13.06
CA THR A 183 12.14 -0.05 11.89
C THR A 183 12.58 1.42 11.83
N LEU A 184 11.70 2.34 12.19
CA LEU A 184 11.97 3.76 12.29
C LEU A 184 11.84 4.20 13.77
N PRO A 185 12.94 4.19 14.54
CA PRO A 185 12.89 4.47 15.98
C PRO A 185 12.60 5.93 16.32
N LYS A 186 12.85 6.85 15.41
CA LYS A 186 12.59 8.29 15.55
C LYS A 186 11.55 8.71 14.54
N TRP A 187 10.66 9.61 14.92
CA TRP A 187 9.74 10.36 14.07
C TRP A 187 10.53 11.26 13.12
N GLN A 188 11.28 10.68 12.21
CA GLN A 188 11.97 11.41 11.20
C GLN A 188 10.99 11.75 10.09
N SER A 189 11.20 12.90 9.46
CA SER A 189 10.52 13.37 8.26
C SER A 189 10.88 12.55 7.01
N LEU A 190 11.03 11.23 7.18
CA LEU A 190 11.36 10.32 6.10
C LEU A 190 10.07 9.97 5.34
N ASP A 191 10.08 10.18 4.04
CA ASP A 191 9.00 9.71 3.18
C ASP A 191 9.00 8.18 3.12
N PRO A 192 7.94 7.50 3.61
CA PRO A 192 7.88 6.04 3.59
C PRO A 192 7.84 5.46 2.17
N PHE A 193 7.42 6.23 1.18
CA PHE A 193 7.35 5.83 -0.23
C PHE A 193 8.59 6.24 -1.03
N GLY A 194 9.43 7.13 -0.52
CA GLY A 194 10.72 7.49 -1.09
C GLY A 194 11.73 6.34 -1.05
N LEU A 195 12.79 6.42 -1.83
CA LEU A 195 13.82 5.36 -1.95
C LEU A 195 14.41 4.96 -0.59
N GLU A 196 14.75 5.91 0.25
CA GLU A 196 15.33 5.65 1.58
C GLU A 196 14.32 4.98 2.52
N GLY A 197 13.07 5.46 2.54
CA GLY A 197 11.98 4.85 3.31
C GLY A 197 11.70 3.42 2.87
N GLN A 198 11.66 3.17 1.57
CA GLN A 198 11.47 1.83 1.02
C GLN A 198 12.62 0.88 1.38
N GLN A 199 13.88 1.35 1.31
CA GLN A 199 15.03 0.55 1.73
C GLN A 199 14.95 0.13 3.20
N GLN A 200 14.38 0.96 4.06
CA GLN A 200 14.21 0.65 5.48
C GLN A 200 12.98 -0.19 5.78
N LEU A 201 11.86 0.03 5.11
CA LEU A 201 10.56 -0.56 5.44
C LEU A 201 10.23 -1.84 4.66
N ARG A 202 10.81 -2.06 3.48
CA ARG A 202 10.50 -3.21 2.64
C ARG A 202 11.02 -4.52 3.23
N VAL A 203 10.19 -5.57 3.19
CA VAL A 203 10.51 -6.89 3.71
C VAL A 203 9.84 -7.99 2.87
N THR A 204 10.54 -9.11 2.69
CA THR A 204 10.01 -10.37 2.17
C THR A 204 10.11 -11.51 3.19
N ASN A 205 11.07 -11.46 4.11
CA ASN A 205 11.24 -12.47 5.15
C ASN A 205 11.77 -11.82 6.43
N ILE A 206 11.38 -12.36 7.56
CA ILE A 206 11.89 -11.99 8.89
C ILE A 206 12.44 -13.23 9.56
N ARG A 207 13.60 -13.12 10.18
CA ARG A 207 14.26 -14.18 10.93
C ARG A 207 14.70 -13.67 12.29
N ILE A 208 14.34 -14.41 13.32
CA ILE A 208 14.71 -14.17 14.71
C ILE A 208 15.56 -15.37 15.15
N ARG A 209 16.77 -15.11 15.59
CA ARG A 209 17.65 -16.15 16.14
C ARG A 209 17.73 -15.98 17.65
N LEU A 210 17.26 -16.96 18.39
CA LEU A 210 17.33 -17.05 19.84
C LEU A 210 18.63 -17.78 20.17
N LEU A 211 19.62 -17.09 20.72
CA LEU A 211 21.01 -17.57 20.78
C LEU A 211 21.41 -18.09 22.17
N LYS A 212 20.77 -17.57 23.21
CA LYS A 212 21.13 -17.93 24.60
C LYS A 212 19.92 -17.84 25.50
N HIS A 213 19.72 -18.89 26.29
CA HIS A 213 18.68 -18.92 27.32
C HIS A 213 18.94 -17.87 28.40
N GLN A 214 17.84 -17.40 29.00
CA GLN A 214 17.85 -16.58 30.20
C GLN A 214 17.22 -17.38 31.34
N SER A 215 17.91 -17.41 32.48
CA SER A 215 17.39 -18.05 33.67
C SER A 215 16.54 -17.08 34.49
N CYS A 216 15.34 -17.52 34.88
CA CYS A 216 14.55 -16.80 35.87
C CYS A 216 15.26 -16.83 37.24
N PRO A 217 15.26 -15.76 38.05
CA PRO A 217 15.91 -15.75 39.35
C PRO A 217 15.45 -16.86 40.31
N CYS A 218 14.18 -17.25 40.24
CA CYS A 218 13.66 -18.40 41.00
C CYS A 218 14.25 -19.74 40.52
N GLN A 219 14.59 -19.87 39.23
CA GLN A 219 15.24 -21.05 38.68
C GLN A 219 16.66 -21.22 39.22
N VAL A 220 17.42 -20.13 39.33
CA VAL A 220 18.79 -20.16 39.85
C VAL A 220 18.80 -20.64 41.32
N LYS A 221 17.87 -20.18 42.15
CA LYS A 221 17.72 -20.58 43.54
C LYS A 221 17.33 -22.08 43.70
N ALA A 222 16.45 -22.57 42.84
CA ALA A 222 15.99 -23.97 42.87
C ALA A 222 17.05 -24.96 42.38
N LEU A 223 17.84 -24.61 41.36
CA LEU A 223 18.95 -25.43 40.85
C LEU A 223 20.05 -25.61 41.90
N ALA A 224 20.27 -24.63 42.80
CA ALA A 224 21.19 -24.75 43.88
C ALA A 224 20.74 -25.71 44.98
N SER A 225 19.45 -26.03 45.07
CA SER A 225 18.86 -26.88 46.13
C SER A 225 18.47 -28.30 45.69
N THR A 226 18.46 -28.61 44.39
CA THR A 226 18.02 -29.92 43.87
C THR A 226 19.16 -30.74 43.26
N ARG A 227 19.24 -32.04 43.57
CA ARG A 227 20.22 -32.97 43.00
C ARG A 227 19.94 -33.41 41.54
N LYS A 228 18.76 -33.12 40.99
CA LYS A 228 18.38 -33.47 39.60
C LYS A 228 18.06 -32.20 38.80
N PRO A 229 18.66 -32.04 37.61
CA PRO A 229 18.31 -30.92 36.73
C PRO A 229 16.83 -31.03 36.30
N LEU A 230 16.10 -29.92 36.42
CA LEU A 230 14.72 -29.84 35.94
C LEU A 230 14.70 -29.41 34.47
N PRO A 231 13.78 -29.91 33.63
CA PRO A 231 13.65 -29.52 32.23
C PRO A 231 13.04 -28.11 32.10
N VAL A 232 13.90 -27.09 32.19
CA VAL A 232 13.53 -25.64 32.17
C VAL A 232 14.26 -24.84 31.08
N GLN A 233 15.05 -25.52 30.22
CA GLN A 233 15.82 -24.91 29.17
C GLN A 233 15.11 -25.07 27.81
N HIS A 234 14.11 -24.25 27.59
CA HIS A 234 13.38 -24.17 26.33
C HIS A 234 13.03 -22.71 26.00
N PHE A 235 12.82 -22.43 24.72
CA PHE A 235 12.24 -21.17 24.26
C PHE A 235 10.74 -21.38 24.05
N ALA A 236 9.94 -20.41 24.46
CA ALA A 236 8.50 -20.46 24.22
C ALA A 236 7.96 -19.04 23.95
N ILE A 237 7.13 -18.93 22.91
CA ILE A 237 6.58 -17.66 22.41
C ILE A 237 5.06 -17.80 22.29
N TYR A 238 4.32 -16.88 22.91
CA TYR A 238 2.87 -16.75 22.75
C TYR A 238 2.52 -16.17 21.39
N ASP A 239 3.06 -14.99 21.09
CA ASP A 239 2.68 -14.24 19.89
C ASP A 239 3.90 -13.69 19.17
N LEU A 240 3.88 -13.83 17.85
CA LEU A 240 4.76 -13.18 16.91
C LEU A 240 3.92 -12.21 16.08
N ILE A 241 4.06 -10.93 16.36
CA ILE A 241 3.34 -9.87 15.66
C ILE A 241 4.34 -9.11 14.79
N VAL A 242 4.23 -9.29 13.49
CA VAL A 242 4.98 -8.56 12.47
C VAL A 242 4.06 -7.48 11.91
N LYS A 243 4.10 -6.28 12.50
CA LYS A 243 3.23 -5.20 12.07
C LYS A 243 3.70 -4.59 10.78
N GLY A 244 2.78 -4.55 9.81
CA GLY A 244 3.05 -4.02 8.48
C GLY A 244 1.79 -3.89 7.66
N SER A 245 1.98 -3.47 6.42
CA SER A 245 0.94 -3.35 5.40
C SER A 245 1.46 -3.83 4.06
N CYS A 246 0.57 -4.00 3.08
CA CYS A 246 1.01 -4.26 1.72
C CYS A 246 1.86 -3.11 1.16
N PHE A 247 2.80 -3.46 0.32
CA PHE A 247 3.72 -2.55 -0.35
C PHE A 247 3.05 -2.01 -1.62
N CYS A 248 2.50 -0.79 -1.60
CA CYS A 248 1.71 -0.24 -2.71
C CYS A 248 2.19 1.13 -3.19
N ASN A 249 3.38 1.58 -2.83
CA ASN A 249 3.96 2.85 -3.26
C ASN A 249 3.05 4.08 -3.03
N GLY A 250 2.13 4.00 -2.07
CA GLY A 250 1.16 5.06 -1.80
C GLY A 250 -0.01 5.14 -2.79
N HIS A 251 -0.22 4.09 -3.62
CA HIS A 251 -1.25 4.08 -4.65
C HIS A 251 -2.40 3.08 -4.38
N ALA A 252 -2.50 2.50 -3.20
CA ALA A 252 -3.64 1.65 -2.84
C ALA A 252 -3.97 1.73 -1.35
N GLU A 253 -5.25 1.63 -1.02
CA GLU A 253 -5.76 1.51 0.35
C GLU A 253 -6.23 0.09 0.69
N GLN A 254 -6.42 -0.76 -0.33
CA GLN A 254 -6.88 -2.13 -0.20
C GLN A 254 -5.94 -3.08 -0.91
N CYS A 255 -5.83 -4.30 -0.35
CA CYS A 255 -5.02 -5.36 -0.92
C CYS A 255 -5.78 -6.68 -0.91
N VAL A 256 -5.51 -7.50 -1.91
CA VAL A 256 -6.10 -8.82 -2.13
C VAL A 256 -5.01 -9.90 -2.05
N PRO A 257 -5.38 -11.19 -1.93
CA PRO A 257 -4.40 -12.27 -1.91
C PRO A 257 -3.46 -12.23 -3.12
N ALA A 258 -2.17 -12.33 -2.87
CA ALA A 258 -1.17 -12.50 -3.93
C ALA A 258 -1.24 -13.93 -4.51
N PRO A 259 -0.82 -14.16 -5.77
CA PRO A 259 -0.93 -15.49 -6.41
C PRO A 259 -0.22 -16.63 -5.67
N LYS A 260 0.82 -16.32 -4.91
CA LYS A 260 1.60 -17.29 -4.11
C LYS A 260 1.10 -17.45 -2.67
N TYR A 261 0.07 -16.72 -2.27
CA TYR A 261 -0.48 -16.81 -0.93
C TYR A 261 -1.16 -18.17 -0.71
N GLN A 262 -0.69 -18.91 0.27
CA GLN A 262 -1.28 -20.17 0.70
C GLN A 262 -1.91 -19.98 2.08
N PRO A 263 -3.24 -19.94 2.18
CA PRO A 263 -3.90 -19.80 3.47
C PRO A 263 -3.60 -21.02 4.36
N THR A 264 -3.28 -20.76 5.62
CA THR A 264 -3.32 -21.80 6.65
C THR A 264 -4.77 -22.22 6.87
N ARG A 265 -4.99 -23.45 7.39
CA ARG A 265 -6.35 -24.05 7.55
C ARG A 265 -7.32 -23.20 8.38
N ASP A 266 -6.81 -22.36 9.26
CA ASP A 266 -7.62 -21.43 10.03
C ASP A 266 -7.96 -20.20 9.17
N ARG A 267 -9.24 -20.05 8.82
CA ARG A 267 -9.78 -18.87 8.14
C ARG A 267 -9.71 -17.67 9.09
N THR A 268 -8.63 -16.94 9.06
CA THR A 268 -8.50 -15.69 9.79
C THR A 268 -9.00 -14.54 8.94
N ASN A 269 -10.07 -13.88 9.36
CA ASN A 269 -10.71 -12.78 8.61
C ASN A 269 -9.88 -11.49 8.54
N HIS A 270 -8.65 -11.48 9.08
CA HIS A 270 -7.85 -10.25 9.24
C HIS A 270 -6.43 -10.35 8.67
N VAL A 271 -6.23 -11.23 7.70
CA VAL A 271 -4.93 -11.38 7.03
C VAL A 271 -4.62 -10.14 6.20
N VAL A 272 -3.39 -9.64 6.33
CA VAL A 272 -2.87 -8.61 5.44
C VAL A 272 -2.43 -9.25 4.13
N HIS A 273 -3.15 -8.96 3.06
CA HIS A 273 -2.83 -9.46 1.72
C HIS A 273 -1.80 -8.57 1.03
N GLY A 274 -1.06 -9.12 0.05
CA GLY A 274 0.10 -8.47 -0.53
C GLY A 274 -0.09 -7.84 -1.90
N LYS A 275 -1.15 -8.19 -2.65
CA LYS A 275 -1.42 -7.62 -3.97
C LYS A 275 -2.30 -6.38 -3.87
N CYS A 276 -1.82 -5.26 -4.37
CA CYS A 276 -2.48 -3.96 -4.29
C CYS A 276 -3.67 -3.84 -5.26
N VAL A 277 -4.76 -3.22 -4.79
CA VAL A 277 -5.86 -2.73 -5.64
C VAL A 277 -5.53 -1.29 -6.03
N CYS A 278 -4.82 -1.14 -7.14
CA CYS A 278 -4.20 0.12 -7.53
C CYS A 278 -5.19 1.25 -7.82
N ARG A 279 -4.86 2.45 -7.36
CA ARG A 279 -5.51 3.73 -7.62
C ARG A 279 -4.56 4.64 -8.42
N HIS A 280 -4.93 5.90 -8.62
CA HIS A 280 -4.11 6.92 -9.26
C HIS A 280 -3.62 6.53 -10.67
N ASN A 281 -4.45 5.76 -11.39
CA ASN A 281 -4.14 5.24 -12.73
C ASN A 281 -2.83 4.44 -12.80
N THR A 282 -2.48 3.75 -11.70
CA THR A 282 -1.32 2.86 -11.62
C THR A 282 -1.71 1.39 -11.82
N ALA A 283 -0.72 0.54 -12.05
CA ALA A 283 -0.88 -0.89 -12.28
C ALA A 283 0.33 -1.68 -11.75
N GLY A 284 0.19 -3.00 -11.73
CA GLY A 284 1.16 -3.94 -11.18
C GLY A 284 0.69 -4.54 -9.86
N ASP A 285 1.44 -5.48 -9.31
CA ASP A 285 1.08 -6.11 -8.04
C ASP A 285 1.31 -5.15 -6.85
N HIS A 286 2.21 -4.17 -7.03
CA HIS A 286 2.60 -3.15 -6.07
C HIS A 286 2.31 -1.71 -6.55
N CYS A 287 1.52 -1.56 -7.62
CA CYS A 287 1.25 -0.28 -8.28
C CYS A 287 2.55 0.43 -8.74
N GLU A 288 3.55 -0.35 -9.16
CA GLU A 288 4.91 0.07 -9.49
C GLU A 288 5.06 0.64 -10.89
N ARG A 289 3.98 0.77 -11.64
CA ARG A 289 3.95 1.35 -12.99
C ARG A 289 2.61 2.04 -13.26
N CYS A 290 2.58 2.87 -14.28
CA CYS A 290 1.33 3.45 -14.75
C CYS A 290 0.45 2.42 -15.47
N ALA A 291 -0.86 2.61 -15.41
CA ALA A 291 -1.82 1.81 -16.17
C ALA A 291 -1.59 1.98 -17.69
N PRO A 292 -1.96 0.99 -18.53
CA PRO A 292 -1.53 0.94 -19.94
C PRO A 292 -1.75 2.22 -20.75
N LEU A 293 -2.80 2.98 -20.48
CA LEU A 293 -3.11 4.22 -21.20
C LEU A 293 -2.74 5.49 -20.43
N HIS A 294 -1.97 5.39 -19.35
CA HIS A 294 -1.70 6.51 -18.44
C HIS A 294 -0.20 6.84 -18.30
N ASN A 295 0.61 6.53 -19.31
CA ASN A 295 2.06 6.74 -19.32
C ASN A 295 2.47 8.12 -19.94
N ASP A 296 1.69 9.18 -19.74
CA ASP A 296 2.02 10.51 -20.26
C ASP A 296 2.98 11.30 -19.35
N ARG A 297 3.25 10.79 -18.14
CA ARG A 297 4.29 11.24 -17.20
C ARG A 297 5.08 10.03 -16.72
N PRO A 298 6.33 10.23 -16.27
CA PRO A 298 7.06 9.14 -15.62
C PRO A 298 6.32 8.70 -14.36
N TRP A 299 6.27 7.41 -14.10
CA TRP A 299 5.74 6.88 -12.87
C TRP A 299 6.58 7.38 -11.68
N GLN A 300 5.93 7.74 -10.59
CA GLN A 300 6.53 8.09 -9.32
C GLN A 300 5.69 7.50 -8.18
N PRO A 301 6.30 7.10 -7.05
CA PRO A 301 5.54 6.80 -5.86
C PRO A 301 4.80 8.05 -5.37
N ALA A 302 3.73 7.87 -4.63
CA ALA A 302 3.09 8.99 -3.95
C ALA A 302 4.04 9.57 -2.90
N ASP A 303 3.80 10.81 -2.52
CA ASP A 303 4.58 11.48 -1.47
C ASP A 303 3.89 11.28 -0.11
N GLY A 304 4.54 10.55 0.78
CA GLY A 304 4.02 10.26 2.11
C GLY A 304 4.09 11.44 3.09
N LEU A 305 4.90 12.46 2.79
CA LEU A 305 5.05 13.66 3.64
C LEU A 305 4.00 14.72 3.30
N THR A 306 3.87 15.05 2.01
CA THR A 306 2.90 16.05 1.53
C THR A 306 1.52 15.45 1.29
N GLY A 307 1.45 14.13 1.11
CA GLY A 307 0.24 13.42 0.72
C GLY A 307 -0.09 13.54 -0.76
N ALA A 308 0.84 14.03 -1.61
CA ALA A 308 0.61 14.14 -3.04
C ALA A 308 0.51 12.74 -3.69
N PRO A 309 -0.52 12.46 -4.49
CA PRO A 309 -0.76 11.13 -5.05
C PRO A 309 0.15 10.77 -6.23
N HIS A 310 0.79 11.73 -6.89
CA HIS A 310 1.58 11.57 -8.11
C HIS A 310 0.86 10.70 -9.16
N GLU A 311 -0.40 11.02 -9.39
CA GLU A 311 -1.28 10.26 -10.27
C GLU A 311 -0.71 10.17 -11.69
N CYS A 312 -0.77 8.95 -12.28
CA CYS A 312 -0.39 8.74 -13.67
C CYS A 312 -1.37 9.44 -14.62
N ARG A 313 -0.84 10.13 -15.62
CA ARG A 313 -1.63 10.94 -16.54
C ARG A 313 -1.96 10.18 -17.81
N LYS A 314 -3.23 10.28 -18.23
CA LYS A 314 -3.73 9.63 -19.44
C LYS A 314 -3.06 10.21 -20.70
N CYS A 315 -2.60 9.33 -21.59
CA CYS A 315 -2.11 9.70 -22.90
C CYS A 315 -3.26 10.20 -23.78
N LYS A 316 -2.97 11.20 -24.59
CA LYS A 316 -3.89 11.72 -25.60
C LYS A 316 -3.70 10.89 -26.88
N CYS A 317 -4.49 9.84 -27.07
CA CYS A 317 -4.37 8.91 -28.19
C CYS A 317 -5.55 8.98 -29.16
N ASN A 318 -6.37 10.03 -29.10
CA ASN A 318 -7.51 10.31 -29.98
C ASN A 318 -8.50 9.13 -30.14
N GLY A 319 -8.59 8.25 -29.14
CA GLY A 319 -9.46 7.06 -29.19
C GLY A 319 -8.87 5.86 -29.95
N HIS A 320 -7.65 5.97 -30.45
CA HIS A 320 -7.03 4.96 -31.32
C HIS A 320 -5.92 4.14 -30.64
N ALA A 321 -5.89 4.07 -29.32
CA ALA A 321 -4.96 3.21 -28.62
C ALA A 321 -5.57 2.67 -27.32
N GLN A 322 -5.15 1.47 -26.91
CA GLN A 322 -5.45 0.87 -25.61
C GLN A 322 -4.26 0.96 -24.65
N SER A 323 -3.10 1.35 -25.16
CA SER A 323 -1.89 1.53 -24.38
C SER A 323 -0.99 2.61 -24.96
N CYS A 324 -0.18 3.20 -24.12
CA CYS A 324 0.91 4.10 -24.50
C CYS A 324 2.15 3.77 -23.69
N ARG A 325 3.32 4.12 -24.17
CA ARG A 325 4.59 4.03 -23.46
C ARG A 325 5.10 5.43 -23.11
N PHE A 326 5.86 5.54 -22.04
CA PHE A 326 6.57 6.77 -21.72
C PHE A 326 7.89 6.83 -22.51
N ASP A 327 8.22 8.00 -23.02
CA ASP A 327 9.44 8.27 -23.78
C ASP A 327 10.14 9.51 -23.23
N TRP A 328 11.38 9.33 -22.76
CA TRP A 328 12.17 10.39 -22.13
C TRP A 328 12.56 11.52 -23.10
N THR A 329 12.80 11.21 -24.37
CA THR A 329 13.14 12.19 -25.41
C THR A 329 11.94 13.11 -25.63
N VAL A 330 10.78 12.51 -25.86
CA VAL A 330 9.52 13.24 -26.04
C VAL A 330 9.16 14.07 -24.80
N TRP A 331 9.43 13.54 -23.60
CA TRP A 331 9.22 14.25 -22.35
C TRP A 331 10.10 15.51 -22.27
N SER A 332 11.39 15.37 -22.57
CA SER A 332 12.35 16.48 -22.59
C SER A 332 11.97 17.53 -23.63
N ASP A 333 11.71 17.12 -24.87
CA ASP A 333 11.37 18.00 -25.99
C ASP A 333 10.07 18.77 -25.75
N SER A 334 9.13 18.18 -25.00
CA SER A 334 7.88 18.84 -24.60
C SER A 334 8.04 19.84 -23.47
N GLY A 335 9.26 20.07 -22.95
CA GLY A 335 9.50 20.84 -21.74
C GLY A 335 8.86 20.21 -20.51
N GLN A 336 8.95 18.87 -20.38
CA GLN A 336 8.40 18.06 -19.29
C GLN A 336 6.87 18.15 -19.13
N ARG A 337 6.17 18.37 -20.24
CA ARG A 337 4.71 18.49 -20.23
C ARG A 337 4.02 17.19 -20.60
N SER A 338 4.58 16.40 -21.51
CA SER A 338 3.97 15.20 -22.05
C SER A 338 5.01 14.26 -22.65
N GLY A 339 5.07 13.01 -22.18
CA GLY A 339 6.03 12.00 -22.64
C GLY A 339 5.36 10.75 -23.24
N GLY A 340 4.02 10.72 -23.32
CA GLY A 340 3.29 9.56 -23.82
C GLY A 340 3.41 9.38 -25.34
N VAL A 341 3.72 8.16 -25.77
CA VAL A 341 3.69 7.72 -27.16
C VAL A 341 2.70 6.59 -27.28
N CYS A 342 1.66 6.78 -28.09
CA CYS A 342 0.55 5.84 -28.22
C CYS A 342 0.91 4.63 -29.07
N ASN A 343 0.43 3.46 -28.70
CA ASN A 343 0.46 2.25 -29.53
C ASN A 343 -0.78 2.26 -30.44
N CYS A 344 -0.64 2.91 -31.61
CA CYS A 344 -1.77 3.22 -32.46
C CYS A 344 -2.43 1.98 -33.08
N LEU A 345 -3.76 1.97 -33.06
CA LEU A 345 -4.66 1.02 -33.67
C LEU A 345 -5.44 1.72 -34.81
N HIS A 346 -6.38 1.00 -35.46
CA HIS A 346 -7.35 1.57 -36.39
C HIS A 346 -6.72 2.28 -37.60
N ASN A 347 -5.59 1.75 -38.10
CA ASN A 347 -4.84 2.32 -39.22
C ASN A 347 -4.40 3.77 -39.00
N THR A 348 -4.16 4.17 -37.75
CA THR A 348 -3.63 5.46 -37.38
C THR A 348 -2.14 5.39 -37.03
N GLU A 349 -1.43 6.51 -37.12
CA GLU A 349 -0.03 6.68 -36.77
C GLU A 349 0.23 8.06 -36.14
N GLY A 350 1.49 8.28 -35.80
CA GLY A 350 1.91 9.46 -35.07
C GLY A 350 2.00 9.23 -33.57
N ARG A 351 2.53 10.18 -32.84
CA ARG A 351 2.72 10.09 -31.40
C ARG A 351 1.41 9.92 -30.63
N GLN A 352 0.36 10.60 -31.09
CA GLN A 352 -0.97 10.62 -30.48
C GLN A 352 -2.03 9.93 -31.36
N CYS A 353 -1.61 9.16 -32.36
CA CYS A 353 -2.48 8.55 -33.38
C CYS A 353 -3.31 9.62 -34.13
N GLU A 354 -2.69 10.75 -34.39
CA GLU A 354 -3.32 11.93 -34.98
C GLU A 354 -3.43 11.85 -36.51
N LYS A 355 -2.69 10.95 -37.14
CA LYS A 355 -2.65 10.78 -38.60
C LYS A 355 -3.14 9.39 -38.99
N CYS A 356 -3.69 9.26 -40.19
CA CYS A 356 -3.89 7.96 -40.80
C CYS A 356 -2.56 7.44 -41.36
N LYS A 357 -2.34 6.12 -41.32
CA LYS A 357 -1.18 5.46 -41.94
C LYS A 357 -1.16 5.69 -43.44
N ALA A 358 0.03 5.56 -44.03
CA ALA A 358 0.19 5.57 -45.47
C ALA A 358 -0.80 4.58 -46.16
N GLY A 359 -1.48 5.00 -47.22
CA GLY A 359 -2.53 4.22 -47.89
C GLY A 359 -3.91 4.33 -47.27
N PHE A 360 -4.08 5.17 -46.23
CA PHE A 360 -5.35 5.46 -45.60
C PHE A 360 -5.60 6.98 -45.55
N PHE A 361 -6.88 7.37 -45.56
CA PHE A 361 -7.29 8.76 -45.42
C PHE A 361 -8.31 8.93 -44.30
N ARG A 362 -8.43 10.16 -43.81
CA ARG A 362 -9.40 10.53 -42.76
C ARG A 362 -10.76 10.76 -43.39
N ASP A 363 -11.76 9.95 -43.03
CA ASP A 363 -13.13 10.16 -43.47
C ASP A 363 -13.74 11.38 -42.77
N PRO A 364 -14.07 12.47 -43.52
CA PRO A 364 -14.66 13.67 -42.93
C PRO A 364 -16.06 13.47 -42.32
N GLN A 365 -16.76 12.38 -42.70
CA GLN A 365 -18.07 12.06 -42.17
C GLN A 365 -18.04 11.27 -40.86
N ARG A 366 -16.85 10.88 -40.40
CA ARG A 366 -16.67 10.12 -39.17
C ARG A 366 -16.03 10.93 -38.07
N PRO A 367 -16.46 10.77 -36.80
CA PRO A 367 -15.75 11.37 -35.66
C PRO A 367 -14.29 10.96 -35.64
N HIS A 368 -13.39 11.85 -35.23
CA HIS A 368 -11.96 11.57 -35.16
C HIS A 368 -11.61 10.33 -34.31
N ALA A 369 -12.38 10.07 -33.27
CA ALA A 369 -12.15 8.95 -32.34
C ALA A 369 -12.80 7.63 -32.79
N ALA A 370 -13.51 7.61 -33.95
CA ALA A 370 -14.16 6.41 -34.41
C ALA A 370 -13.13 5.39 -34.94
N PRO A 371 -13.28 4.09 -34.65
CA PRO A 371 -12.35 3.05 -35.09
C PRO A 371 -12.21 2.95 -36.60
N ASP A 372 -13.24 3.38 -37.34
CA ASP A 372 -13.33 3.39 -38.82
C ASP A 372 -13.06 4.79 -39.42
N SER A 373 -12.43 5.68 -38.67
CA SER A 373 -12.14 7.06 -39.14
C SER A 373 -11.04 7.11 -40.20
N CYS A 374 -10.13 6.14 -40.24
CA CYS A 374 -9.13 5.97 -41.29
C CYS A 374 -9.58 4.87 -42.27
N LYS A 375 -9.96 5.26 -43.47
CA LYS A 375 -10.39 4.35 -44.56
C LYS A 375 -9.26 4.11 -45.53
N PRO A 376 -9.16 2.93 -46.13
CA PRO A 376 -8.15 2.68 -47.16
C PRO A 376 -8.42 3.54 -48.39
N CYS A 377 -7.36 4.02 -49.02
CA CYS A 377 -7.42 4.69 -50.30
C CYS A 377 -7.94 3.68 -51.37
N SER A 378 -8.99 4.04 -52.10
CA SER A 378 -9.60 3.19 -53.14
C SER A 378 -9.15 3.68 -54.53
N CYS A 379 -7.85 3.87 -54.71
CA CYS A 379 -7.31 4.41 -55.98
C CYS A 379 -7.26 3.33 -57.08
N HIS A 380 -7.72 3.68 -58.29
CA HIS A 380 -7.67 2.79 -59.44
C HIS A 380 -6.22 2.56 -59.89
N PRO A 381 -5.75 1.30 -60.01
CA PRO A 381 -4.32 1.03 -60.25
C PRO A 381 -3.81 1.57 -61.59
N MET A 382 -4.62 1.58 -62.64
CA MET A 382 -4.21 2.12 -63.94
C MET A 382 -4.26 3.65 -64.01
N GLY A 383 -5.23 4.29 -63.32
CA GLY A 383 -5.44 5.73 -63.44
C GLY A 383 -4.70 6.58 -62.44
N SER A 384 -4.19 5.97 -61.33
CA SER A 384 -3.46 6.70 -60.30
C SER A 384 -1.98 6.72 -60.57
N MET A 385 -1.30 7.80 -60.12
CA MET A 385 0.14 7.90 -60.19
C MET A 385 0.76 6.80 -59.29
N PRO A 386 1.80 6.11 -59.74
CA PRO A 386 2.53 5.19 -58.84
C PRO A 386 3.21 6.03 -57.77
N PHE A 387 3.24 5.44 -56.57
CA PHE A 387 3.88 5.96 -55.34
C PHE A 387 4.77 7.20 -55.51
N HIS A 388 4.39 8.33 -54.93
CA HIS A 388 5.34 9.43 -54.76
C HIS A 388 6.35 9.08 -53.67
N VAL A 389 7.63 9.14 -54.04
CA VAL A 389 8.81 8.68 -53.25
C VAL A 389 9.03 9.50 -51.97
N THR A 390 8.26 10.58 -51.73
CA THR A 390 8.51 11.47 -50.59
C THR A 390 7.70 11.22 -49.34
N ASP A 391 6.50 10.61 -49.41
CA ASP A 391 5.68 10.37 -48.22
C ASP A 391 4.76 9.14 -48.26
N GLY A 392 4.88 8.27 -49.29
CA GLY A 392 4.21 6.97 -49.32
C GLY A 392 2.69 7.02 -49.42
N SER A 393 2.10 8.19 -49.69
CA SER A 393 0.64 8.33 -49.75
C SER A 393 0.07 8.02 -51.15
N LEU A 394 -0.89 7.09 -51.23
CA LEU A 394 -1.62 6.76 -52.45
C LEU A 394 -2.76 7.73 -52.74
N CYS A 395 -3.23 8.44 -51.71
CA CYS A 395 -4.31 9.42 -51.81
C CYS A 395 -4.09 10.57 -50.84
N ASP A 396 -4.82 11.66 -51.01
CA ASP A 396 -4.82 12.79 -50.07
C ASP A 396 -5.31 12.31 -48.68
N PRO A 397 -4.48 12.46 -47.61
CA PRO A 397 -4.83 12.00 -46.27
C PRO A 397 -6.07 12.65 -45.65
N SER A 398 -6.51 13.81 -46.20
CA SER A 398 -7.61 14.59 -45.64
C SER A 398 -8.98 14.27 -46.25
N ASN A 399 -9.04 13.85 -47.52
CA ASN A 399 -10.28 13.65 -48.24
C ASN A 399 -10.35 12.35 -49.06
N GLY A 400 -9.25 11.61 -49.16
CA GLY A 400 -9.17 10.34 -49.86
C GLY A 400 -9.09 10.44 -51.37
N ASN A 401 -8.94 11.62 -51.92
CA ASN A 401 -8.80 11.82 -53.36
C ASN A 401 -7.44 11.29 -53.83
N CYS A 402 -7.50 10.47 -54.89
CA CYS A 402 -6.30 9.89 -55.46
C CYS A 402 -5.54 10.87 -56.35
N ILE A 403 -4.23 10.75 -56.39
CA ILE A 403 -3.40 11.52 -57.32
C ILE A 403 -3.46 10.86 -58.67
N CYS A 404 -4.21 11.46 -59.62
CA CYS A 404 -4.47 10.88 -60.92
C CYS A 404 -3.34 11.17 -61.92
N LYS A 405 -3.18 10.25 -62.86
CA LYS A 405 -2.34 10.43 -64.04
C LYS A 405 -2.90 11.55 -64.94
N PRO A 406 -2.11 12.10 -65.89
CA PRO A 406 -2.56 13.17 -66.77
C PRO A 406 -3.87 12.81 -67.50
N GLY A 407 -4.86 13.71 -67.52
CA GLY A 407 -6.15 13.55 -68.15
C GLY A 407 -7.11 12.58 -67.46
N VAL A 408 -6.71 11.94 -66.34
CA VAL A 408 -7.55 11.05 -65.54
C VAL A 408 -8.23 11.86 -64.47
N GLY A 409 -9.52 11.59 -64.24
CA GLY A 409 -10.36 12.24 -63.22
C GLY A 409 -11.12 11.24 -62.35
N GLY A 410 -11.98 11.80 -61.50
CA GLY A 410 -12.67 11.08 -60.46
C GLY A 410 -11.87 11.02 -59.16
N ALA A 411 -12.55 10.89 -58.04
CA ALA A 411 -11.90 10.79 -56.73
C ALA A 411 -10.98 9.57 -56.60
N GLN A 412 -11.25 8.53 -57.40
CA GLN A 412 -10.49 7.28 -57.40
C GLN A 412 -9.59 7.11 -58.65
N CYS A 413 -9.51 8.12 -59.49
CA CYS A 413 -8.79 8.05 -60.78
C CYS A 413 -9.30 6.92 -61.67
N ASP A 414 -10.60 6.76 -61.76
CA ASP A 414 -11.31 5.61 -62.37
C ASP A 414 -11.88 5.92 -63.77
N ARG A 415 -11.71 7.13 -64.27
CA ARG A 415 -12.26 7.62 -65.53
C ARG A 415 -11.46 8.74 -66.14
N CYS A 416 -11.67 9.00 -67.41
CA CYS A 416 -11.09 10.20 -68.03
C CYS A 416 -11.78 11.50 -67.54
N MET A 417 -11.04 12.60 -67.46
CA MET A 417 -11.59 13.93 -67.26
C MET A 417 -12.40 14.36 -68.47
N VAL A 418 -13.30 15.33 -68.28
CA VAL A 418 -14.02 15.97 -69.39
C VAL A 418 -13.00 16.55 -70.36
N GLY A 419 -13.13 16.32 -71.64
CA GLY A 419 -12.15 16.71 -72.64
C GLY A 419 -10.99 15.73 -72.82
N TYR A 420 -11.08 14.53 -72.20
CA TYR A 420 -10.08 13.45 -72.35
C TYR A 420 -10.79 12.11 -72.58
N TRP A 421 -10.08 11.16 -73.29
CA TRP A 421 -10.58 9.85 -73.64
C TRP A 421 -9.51 8.77 -73.58
N GLY A 422 -9.91 7.49 -73.68
CA GLY A 422 -9.01 6.38 -73.81
C GLY A 422 -8.24 6.07 -72.54
N PHE A 423 -8.96 5.74 -71.45
CA PHE A 423 -8.39 5.35 -70.13
C PHE A 423 -7.43 4.16 -70.25
N HIS A 424 -6.14 4.41 -69.98
CA HIS A 424 -5.07 3.41 -70.04
C HIS A 424 -3.97 3.65 -69.01
N GLU A 425 -2.95 2.79 -68.98
CA GLU A 425 -1.87 2.83 -67.98
C GLU A 425 -1.04 4.10 -67.96
N TYR A 426 -1.02 4.93 -69.03
CA TYR A 426 -0.31 6.20 -69.06
C TYR A 426 -1.22 7.42 -68.82
N GLY A 427 -2.47 7.21 -68.52
CA GLY A 427 -3.50 8.25 -68.32
C GLY A 427 -4.50 8.29 -69.44
N CYS A 428 -5.17 9.46 -69.64
CA CYS A 428 -6.12 9.71 -70.71
C CYS A 428 -5.56 10.71 -71.71
N ARG A 429 -5.94 10.57 -72.99
CA ARG A 429 -5.52 11.47 -74.08
C ARG A 429 -6.49 12.65 -74.19
N PRO A 430 -6.04 13.85 -74.54
CA PRO A 430 -6.95 14.94 -74.77
C PRO A 430 -7.86 14.67 -75.98
N CYS A 431 -9.09 15.14 -75.97
CA CYS A 431 -9.96 15.13 -77.13
C CYS A 431 -9.40 16.05 -78.22
N ASP A 432 -9.50 15.61 -79.46
CA ASP A 432 -9.10 16.41 -80.63
C ASP A 432 -10.31 17.16 -81.20
N CYS A 433 -11.12 17.76 -80.32
CA CYS A 433 -12.36 18.47 -80.65
C CYS A 433 -12.39 19.85 -79.96
N ALA A 434 -13.17 20.80 -80.54
CA ALA A 434 -13.52 22.04 -79.86
C ALA A 434 -14.63 21.88 -78.83
N GLY A 435 -14.54 20.82 -77.94
CA GLY A 435 -15.54 20.49 -76.91
C GLY A 435 -15.30 19.11 -76.33
N ASP A 436 -16.32 18.53 -75.69
CA ASP A 436 -16.28 17.24 -75.04
C ASP A 436 -16.35 16.08 -76.05
N CYS A 437 -15.63 15.01 -75.80
CA CYS A 437 -15.68 13.76 -76.58
C CYS A 437 -16.16 12.60 -75.72
N ASP A 438 -16.58 11.53 -76.38
CA ASP A 438 -16.86 10.27 -75.68
C ASP A 438 -15.61 9.75 -74.98
N PRO A 439 -15.66 9.50 -73.67
CA PRO A 439 -14.49 9.11 -72.90
C PRO A 439 -13.93 7.73 -73.25
N PHE A 440 -14.65 6.90 -74.00
CA PHE A 440 -14.20 5.58 -74.45
C PHE A 440 -13.69 5.55 -75.88
N THR A 441 -14.39 6.22 -76.79
CA THR A 441 -14.05 6.19 -78.24
C THR A 441 -13.27 7.39 -78.73
N GLY A 442 -13.33 8.52 -78.00
CA GLY A 442 -12.74 9.79 -78.44
C GLY A 442 -13.58 10.58 -79.46
N ASP A 443 -14.77 10.08 -79.80
CA ASP A 443 -15.64 10.74 -80.74
C ASP A 443 -16.27 12.03 -80.18
N CYS A 444 -16.26 13.08 -80.90
CA CYS A 444 -16.74 14.42 -80.47
C CYS A 444 -18.27 14.42 -80.23
N MET A 445 -18.67 14.84 -79.03
CA MET A 445 -20.08 15.00 -78.68
C MET A 445 -20.54 16.45 -78.81
N TYR A 446 -21.57 16.70 -79.56
CA TYR A 446 -22.30 17.98 -79.59
C TYR A 446 -23.25 18.02 -78.38
N GLY A 447 -23.15 19.05 -77.57
CA GLY A 447 -23.75 19.24 -76.30
C GLY A 447 -25.27 19.08 -76.16
N THR A 448 -25.63 18.76 -74.90
CA THR A 448 -26.85 19.32 -74.26
C THR A 448 -26.72 19.15 -72.70
N TYR A 449 -27.15 20.16 -72.03
CA TYR A 449 -27.23 20.31 -70.60
C TYR A 449 -28.35 19.50 -69.95
N ALA A 450 -28.21 19.08 -68.75
CA ALA A 450 -29.26 19.15 -67.72
C ALA A 450 -28.71 18.95 -66.26
N VAL A 451 -29.04 19.89 -65.43
CA VAL A 451 -28.99 19.98 -63.96
C VAL A 451 -30.43 19.71 -63.46
N PRO A 452 -30.81 19.60 -62.23
CA PRO A 452 -30.29 19.20 -60.91
C PRO A 452 -31.23 18.23 -60.13
N ASP A 453 -31.05 17.88 -58.92
CA ASP A 453 -31.80 18.39 -57.77
C ASP A 453 -31.50 17.66 -56.44
N LEU A 454 -31.69 18.42 -55.47
CA LEU A 454 -31.63 18.37 -54.01
C LEU A 454 -32.61 17.38 -53.36
N THR A 455 -32.30 17.13 -52.10
CA THR A 455 -33.12 17.07 -50.88
C THR A 455 -33.00 15.82 -49.99
N ALA A 456 -32.56 16.10 -48.81
CA ALA A 456 -33.20 15.97 -47.49
C ALA A 456 -33.40 14.53 -46.96
N THR A 457 -33.23 14.16 -45.78
CA THR A 457 -33.47 14.71 -44.43
C THR A 457 -33.08 13.71 -43.35
N ARG A 458 -32.57 14.22 -42.27
CA ARG A 458 -32.74 13.94 -40.81
C ARG A 458 -33.45 12.67 -40.35
N HIS A 459 -32.91 12.07 -39.29
CA HIS A 459 -33.48 11.87 -37.93
C HIS A 459 -32.56 10.98 -37.11
N THR A 460 -32.05 11.42 -36.02
CA THR A 460 -32.44 11.63 -34.63
C THR A 460 -32.63 10.37 -33.76
N CYS A 461 -32.04 10.51 -32.57
CA CYS A 461 -32.45 9.92 -31.27
C CYS A 461 -31.92 8.51 -30.94
N LYS A 462 -31.61 8.15 -29.73
CA LYS A 462 -31.62 8.64 -28.34
C LYS A 462 -30.92 7.62 -27.46
N LEU A 463 -30.27 8.08 -26.39
CA LEU A 463 -30.26 7.65 -24.98
C LEU A 463 -30.43 6.16 -24.64
N PHE A 464 -29.57 5.63 -23.74
CA PHE A 464 -30.04 5.17 -22.42
C PHE A 464 -28.87 4.96 -21.42
N ASP A 465 -29.12 5.44 -20.25
CA ASP A 465 -28.48 5.39 -18.94
C ASP A 465 -28.79 4.04 -18.26
N TYR A 466 -27.91 3.57 -17.34
CA TYR A 466 -28.26 2.74 -16.18
C TYR A 466 -26.98 2.50 -15.36
N VAL A 467 -26.87 3.15 -14.24
CA VAL A 467 -27.39 2.98 -12.87
C VAL A 467 -26.49 2.16 -11.97
N THR A 468 -26.02 2.89 -11.00
CA THR A 468 -25.71 2.50 -9.62
C THR A 468 -25.70 1.03 -9.27
N ASN A 469 -24.59 0.56 -8.70
CA ASN A 469 -24.68 -0.46 -7.68
C ASN A 469 -23.85 -0.08 -6.44
N ARG A 470 -24.59 0.17 -5.35
CA ARG A 470 -24.10 0.28 -3.99
C ARG A 470 -23.58 -1.06 -3.52
N CYS A 471 -22.38 -1.09 -2.96
CA CYS A 471 -22.04 -2.09 -1.97
C CYS A 471 -21.80 -1.43 -0.62
N LEU A 472 -22.76 -1.60 0.26
CA LEU A 472 -22.55 -1.46 1.70
C LEU A 472 -21.67 -2.62 2.15
N CYS A 473 -20.48 -2.32 2.64
CA CYS A 473 -19.74 -3.25 3.48
C CYS A 473 -19.72 -2.70 4.90
N LEU A 474 -20.68 -3.15 5.70
CA LEU A 474 -20.63 -3.13 7.15
C LEU A 474 -19.64 -4.22 7.59
N PHE A 475 -18.49 -3.82 8.12
CA PHE A 475 -17.63 -4.71 8.89
C PHE A 475 -17.61 -4.27 10.35
N PRO A 476 -17.86 -5.19 11.30
CA PRO A 476 -17.71 -4.88 12.71
C PRO A 476 -16.22 -4.63 13.00
N ALA A 477 -15.91 -3.45 13.54
CA ALA A 477 -14.62 -3.15 14.09
C ALA A 477 -14.35 -4.11 15.27
N GLU A 478 -13.35 -4.98 15.14
CA GLU A 478 -12.86 -5.75 16.29
C GLU A 478 -12.41 -4.78 17.38
N LYS A 479 -12.95 -5.00 18.57
CA LYS A 479 -12.65 -4.18 19.73
C LYS A 479 -11.21 -4.40 20.18
N CYS A 480 -10.34 -3.45 19.88
CA CYS A 480 -9.09 -3.31 20.60
C CYS A 480 -9.39 -2.94 22.07
N GLU A 481 -8.96 -3.77 23.00
CA GLU A 481 -9.05 -3.45 24.42
C GLU A 481 -7.82 -2.67 24.86
N CYS A 482 -7.99 -1.36 25.03
CA CYS A 482 -7.00 -0.50 25.65
C CYS A 482 -7.22 -0.46 27.17
N LYS A 483 -6.16 -0.50 27.98
CA LYS A 483 -6.25 -0.16 29.40
C LYS A 483 -6.65 1.32 29.50
N GLU A 484 -7.93 1.54 29.68
CA GLU A 484 -8.49 2.88 29.77
C GLU A 484 -8.17 3.52 31.13
N GLN A 485 -7.71 4.77 31.10
CA GLN A 485 -7.60 5.60 32.30
C GLN A 485 -9.01 5.88 32.84
N THR A 486 -9.27 5.46 34.08
CA THR A 486 -10.54 5.72 34.75
C THR A 486 -10.42 6.94 35.67
N LEU A 487 -11.46 7.78 35.70
CA LEU A 487 -11.59 8.93 36.60
C LEU A 487 -11.92 8.49 38.04
N THR A 488 -11.32 7.40 38.53
CA THR A 488 -11.56 6.91 39.88
C THR A 488 -10.87 7.75 40.96
N ASN A 489 -9.81 8.47 40.60
CA ASN A 489 -9.07 9.32 41.53
C ASN A 489 -8.83 10.72 40.92
N SER A 490 -9.43 11.75 41.49
CA SER A 490 -9.31 13.16 41.08
C SER A 490 -7.86 13.66 41.17
N LYS A 491 -7.12 13.22 42.18
CA LYS A 491 -5.71 13.59 42.38
C LYS A 491 -4.83 13.05 41.25
N LEU A 492 -5.09 11.83 40.77
CA LEU A 492 -4.34 11.23 39.67
C LEU A 492 -4.51 12.00 38.35
N PHE A 493 -5.69 12.54 38.06
CA PHE A 493 -5.94 13.33 36.84
C PHE A 493 -5.10 14.62 36.82
N CYS A 494 -4.94 15.28 37.98
CA CYS A 494 -4.15 16.50 38.09
C CYS A 494 -2.63 16.23 38.09
N THR A 495 -2.17 15.12 38.66
CA THR A 495 -0.73 14.75 38.67
C THR A 495 -0.18 14.37 37.30
N MET A 496 -1.06 14.01 36.34
CA MET A 496 -0.64 13.65 34.96
C MET A 496 -0.18 14.85 34.13
N SER A 497 -0.35 16.11 34.61
CA SER A 497 0.15 17.33 33.96
C SER A 497 -0.17 17.41 32.47
N TYR A 498 -1.44 17.23 32.11
CA TYR A 498 -1.87 17.30 30.73
C TYR A 498 -1.63 18.69 30.12
N ALA A 499 -1.10 18.75 28.93
CA ALA A 499 -0.86 20.01 28.22
C ALA A 499 -2.14 20.63 27.64
N TYR A 500 -3.15 19.80 27.39
CA TYR A 500 -4.47 20.23 26.87
C TYR A 500 -5.59 19.30 27.31
N VAL A 501 -6.79 19.86 27.42
CA VAL A 501 -8.06 19.14 27.68
C VAL A 501 -9.11 19.67 26.72
N LEU A 502 -9.56 18.85 25.78
CA LEU A 502 -10.41 19.25 24.66
C LEU A 502 -11.65 18.36 24.55
N LYS A 503 -12.77 18.95 24.12
CA LYS A 503 -13.86 18.22 23.50
C LYS A 503 -13.63 18.23 22.00
N VAL A 504 -13.44 17.07 21.39
CA VAL A 504 -13.19 16.93 19.96
C VAL A 504 -14.18 15.96 19.32
N LYS A 505 -14.51 16.20 18.04
CA LYS A 505 -15.15 15.21 17.17
C LYS A 505 -14.09 14.68 16.22
N VAL A 506 -13.86 13.38 16.25
CA VAL A 506 -12.91 12.72 15.33
C VAL A 506 -13.49 12.74 13.92
N LEU A 507 -12.73 13.22 12.96
CA LEU A 507 -13.11 13.29 11.54
C LEU A 507 -12.59 12.08 10.79
N SER A 508 -11.29 11.80 10.92
CA SER A 508 -10.61 10.70 10.27
C SER A 508 -9.45 10.20 11.13
N ALA A 509 -9.04 8.97 10.93
CA ALA A 509 -7.87 8.38 11.59
C ALA A 509 -7.04 7.63 10.53
N HIS A 510 -5.76 7.98 10.42
CA HIS A 510 -4.84 7.45 9.43
C HIS A 510 -3.61 6.86 10.10
N ASP A 511 -3.30 5.62 9.79
CA ASP A 511 -2.01 5.01 10.16
C ASP A 511 -1.02 5.27 9.02
N LYS A 512 -0.02 6.12 9.27
CA LYS A 512 1.03 6.52 8.32
C LYS A 512 2.23 5.54 8.33
N GLY A 513 2.09 4.38 8.94
CA GLY A 513 3.16 3.40 9.04
C GLY A 513 4.21 3.73 10.11
N SER A 514 4.78 4.90 10.11
CA SER A 514 5.70 5.39 11.14
C SER A 514 4.99 6.02 12.34
N HIS A 515 3.73 6.45 12.18
CA HIS A 515 2.89 7.07 13.20
C HIS A 515 1.42 7.02 12.80
N ALA A 516 0.53 7.22 13.76
CA ALA A 516 -0.88 7.43 13.49
C ALA A 516 -1.22 8.93 13.59
N GLU A 517 -2.07 9.41 12.70
CA GLU A 517 -2.62 10.75 12.70
C GLU A 517 -4.15 10.67 12.81
N VAL A 518 -4.71 11.43 13.73
CA VAL A 518 -6.16 11.52 13.92
C VAL A 518 -6.58 12.96 13.70
N GLU A 519 -7.28 13.21 12.60
CA GLU A 519 -7.89 14.52 12.35
C GLU A 519 -9.14 14.68 13.20
N ALA A 520 -9.21 15.75 13.95
CA ALA A 520 -10.32 16.03 14.84
C ALA A 520 -10.74 17.50 14.79
N LYS A 521 -12.02 17.77 14.96
CA LYS A 521 -12.56 19.12 15.08
C LYS A 521 -12.74 19.45 16.57
N VAL A 522 -12.00 20.46 17.05
CA VAL A 522 -12.15 20.96 18.41
C VAL A 522 -13.48 21.70 18.52
N GLN A 523 -14.39 21.18 19.33
CA GLN A 523 -15.68 21.79 19.62
C GLN A 523 -15.60 22.70 20.83
N LYS A 524 -14.83 22.30 21.85
CA LYS A 524 -14.64 23.08 23.07
C LYS A 524 -13.25 22.84 23.66
N VAL A 525 -12.58 23.92 24.02
CA VAL A 525 -11.35 23.89 24.81
C VAL A 525 -11.75 24.00 26.28
N LEU A 526 -11.38 23.00 27.09
CA LEU A 526 -11.70 22.96 28.53
C LEU A 526 -10.54 23.50 29.36
N SER A 527 -9.30 23.17 28.96
CA SER A 527 -8.06 23.72 29.50
C SER A 527 -6.91 23.52 28.50
N HIS A 528 -5.93 24.39 28.53
CA HIS A 528 -4.65 24.23 27.80
C HIS A 528 -3.54 25.06 28.49
N ASN A 529 -2.30 24.65 28.27
CA ASN A 529 -1.13 25.38 28.75
C ASN A 529 -1.05 26.76 28.04
N THR A 530 -0.67 27.80 28.75
CA THR A 530 -0.59 29.19 28.26
C THR A 530 0.32 29.37 27.04
N LYS A 531 1.26 28.47 26.82
CA LYS A 531 2.16 28.46 25.64
C LYS A 531 1.54 27.81 24.39
N LEU A 532 0.37 27.20 24.51
CA LEU A 532 -0.30 26.46 23.44
C LEU A 532 -1.53 27.23 22.93
N LYS A 533 -1.48 27.73 21.70
CA LYS A 533 -2.63 28.43 21.10
C LYS A 533 -3.54 27.42 20.40
N ILE A 534 -4.46 26.79 21.14
CA ILE A 534 -5.49 25.93 20.56
C ILE A 534 -6.79 26.74 20.44
N GLN A 535 -7.28 26.88 19.22
CA GLN A 535 -8.56 27.51 18.92
C GLN A 535 -9.59 26.45 18.50
N ARG A 536 -10.88 26.83 18.46
CA ARG A 536 -11.92 25.99 17.86
C ARG A 536 -11.62 25.85 16.37
N GLY A 537 -11.52 24.64 15.87
CA GLY A 537 -11.15 24.35 14.48
C GLY A 537 -10.66 22.94 14.32
N GLN A 538 -10.04 22.66 13.20
CA GLN A 538 -9.46 21.36 12.89
C GLN A 538 -8.06 21.25 13.52
N VAL A 539 -7.78 20.12 14.16
CA VAL A 539 -6.48 19.78 14.76
C VAL A 539 -6.13 18.35 14.45
N THR A 540 -4.85 18.06 14.45
CA THR A 540 -4.33 16.69 14.31
C THR A 540 -3.84 16.19 15.66
N LEU A 541 -4.35 15.06 16.10
CA LEU A 541 -3.90 14.32 17.28
C LEU A 541 -2.97 13.20 16.86
N TYR A 542 -1.90 12.99 17.61
CA TYR A 542 -0.87 12.00 17.32
C TYR A 542 -0.86 10.90 18.39
N PRO A 543 -1.50 9.73 18.12
CA PRO A 543 -1.42 8.58 19.02
C PRO A 543 -0.02 7.98 19.02
N GLU A 544 0.59 7.86 20.21
CA GLU A 544 1.96 7.31 20.38
C GLU A 544 1.99 5.91 20.96
N SER A 545 0.89 5.47 21.60
CA SER A 545 0.87 4.21 22.33
C SER A 545 0.29 3.10 21.48
N TRP A 546 1.00 1.97 21.45
CA TRP A 546 0.62 0.75 20.81
C TRP A 546 0.35 -0.31 21.85
N THR A 547 -0.71 -1.09 21.68
CA THR A 547 -0.91 -2.30 22.48
C THR A 547 -0.10 -3.44 21.88
N THR A 548 0.07 -4.50 22.67
CA THR A 548 0.61 -5.78 22.21
C THR A 548 -0.18 -6.37 21.04
N ARG A 549 -1.41 -5.92 20.84
CA ARG A 549 -2.29 -6.30 19.71
C ARG A 549 -2.07 -5.48 18.44
N GLY A 550 -1.11 -4.58 18.43
CA GLY A 550 -0.83 -3.72 17.29
C GLY A 550 -1.86 -2.61 17.05
N CYS A 551 -2.74 -2.34 18.01
CA CYS A 551 -3.68 -1.23 17.97
C CYS A 551 -3.10 0.03 18.61
N THR A 552 -3.48 1.20 18.10
CA THR A 552 -3.20 2.46 18.80
C THR A 552 -4.10 2.58 20.02
N CYS A 553 -3.53 2.88 21.18
CA CYS A 553 -4.28 3.19 22.38
C CYS A 553 -3.97 4.61 22.87
N PRO A 554 -5.01 5.35 23.22
CA PRO A 554 -6.44 5.01 23.17
C PRO A 554 -7.03 5.00 21.76
N ILE A 555 -8.11 4.24 21.58
CA ILE A 555 -8.82 4.15 20.31
C ILE A 555 -9.66 5.41 20.08
N LEU A 556 -9.48 6.02 18.91
CA LEU A 556 -10.22 7.19 18.46
C LEU A 556 -10.99 6.86 17.18
N ASN A 557 -12.28 6.55 17.30
CA ASN A 557 -13.12 6.18 16.17
C ASN A 557 -13.63 7.42 15.42
N PRO A 558 -13.55 7.47 14.08
CA PRO A 558 -14.14 8.53 13.28
C PRO A 558 -15.64 8.68 13.52
N GLY A 559 -16.13 9.92 13.51
CA GLY A 559 -17.52 10.27 13.75
C GLY A 559 -17.92 10.43 15.22
N VAL A 560 -17.11 9.93 16.15
CA VAL A 560 -17.41 9.95 17.59
C VAL A 560 -16.83 11.20 18.25
N GLU A 561 -17.56 11.71 19.24
CA GLU A 561 -17.09 12.82 20.09
C GLU A 561 -16.39 12.29 21.33
N TYR A 562 -15.23 12.84 21.63
CA TYR A 562 -14.40 12.46 22.78
C TYR A 562 -14.05 13.65 23.66
N LEU A 563 -13.87 13.37 24.95
CA LEU A 563 -13.07 14.17 25.84
C LEU A 563 -11.63 13.64 25.80
N VAL A 564 -10.69 14.48 25.36
CA VAL A 564 -9.28 14.12 25.23
C VAL A 564 -8.44 15.04 26.10
N ALA A 565 -7.66 14.47 27.04
CA ALA A 565 -6.61 15.16 27.76
C ALA A 565 -5.28 14.50 27.42
N GLY A 566 -4.34 15.27 26.88
CA GLY A 566 -3.10 14.73 26.34
C GLY A 566 -1.89 15.63 26.61
N HIS A 567 -0.75 15.24 26.02
CA HIS A 567 0.54 15.87 26.20
C HIS A 567 0.97 16.60 24.92
N LEU A 568 1.97 17.47 25.05
CA LEU A 568 2.55 18.20 23.93
C LEU A 568 3.96 17.70 23.66
N ASP A 569 4.26 17.35 22.41
CA ASP A 569 5.64 17.26 21.97
C ASP A 569 6.21 18.68 21.83
N ARG A 570 7.09 19.04 22.76
CA ARG A 570 7.71 20.37 22.80
C ARG A 570 8.66 20.64 21.64
N LYS A 571 9.18 19.58 20.97
CA LYS A 571 10.11 19.72 19.85
C LYS A 571 9.40 19.98 18.53
N GLN A 572 8.25 19.35 18.34
CA GLN A 572 7.50 19.38 17.07
C GLN A 572 6.15 20.11 17.19
N GLY A 573 5.76 20.56 18.39
CA GLY A 573 4.47 21.22 18.60
C GLY A 573 3.24 20.33 18.41
N ARG A 574 3.40 19.00 18.45
CA ARG A 574 2.33 18.03 18.15
C ARG A 574 1.51 17.69 19.39
N LEU A 575 0.20 17.54 19.20
CA LEU A 575 -0.73 17.11 20.23
C LEU A 575 -0.67 15.58 20.38
N LEU A 576 0.01 15.10 21.42
CA LEU A 576 0.23 13.68 21.66
C LEU A 576 -0.91 13.05 22.44
N VAL A 577 -1.30 11.84 22.03
CA VAL A 577 -2.26 10.98 22.72
C VAL A 577 -1.61 9.62 22.94
N ASN A 578 -1.38 9.23 24.20
CA ASN A 578 -0.70 7.99 24.57
C ASN A 578 -1.41 7.26 25.71
N MET A 579 -0.84 6.18 26.22
CA MET A 579 -1.42 5.40 27.32
C MET A 579 -1.62 6.18 28.63
N LYS A 580 -0.92 7.31 28.79
CA LYS A 580 -1.10 8.22 29.94
C LYS A 580 -2.16 9.28 29.66
N SER A 581 -2.62 9.42 28.44
CA SER A 581 -3.67 10.36 28.04
C SER A 581 -5.04 9.86 28.49
N PHE A 582 -5.89 10.79 28.89
CA PHE A 582 -7.28 10.49 29.25
C PHE A 582 -8.17 10.68 28.01
N VAL A 583 -8.76 9.61 27.53
CA VAL A 583 -9.66 9.63 26.36
C VAL A 583 -10.92 8.85 26.69
N LYS A 584 -12.07 9.52 26.61
CA LYS A 584 -13.37 8.89 26.81
C LYS A 584 -14.40 9.48 25.84
N PRO A 585 -15.36 8.69 25.37
CA PRO A 585 -16.50 9.20 24.62
C PRO A 585 -17.18 10.32 25.40
N TRP A 586 -17.53 11.41 24.69
CA TRP A 586 -18.10 12.58 25.33
C TRP A 586 -19.45 12.30 25.97
N LYS A 587 -19.58 12.64 27.24
CA LYS A 587 -20.86 12.75 27.97
C LYS A 587 -20.91 14.09 28.70
N ALA A 588 -22.05 14.76 28.69
CA ALA A 588 -22.19 16.08 29.35
C ALA A 588 -21.89 16.03 30.86
N SER A 589 -22.23 14.92 31.51
CA SER A 589 -21.88 14.64 32.91
C SER A 589 -20.37 14.54 33.14
N LEU A 590 -19.65 13.85 32.24
CA LEU A 590 -18.20 13.71 32.26
C LEU A 590 -17.54 15.08 32.07
N GLY A 591 -17.99 15.86 31.09
CA GLY A 591 -17.46 17.21 30.84
C GLY A 591 -17.63 18.15 32.05
N ARG A 592 -18.79 18.11 32.73
CA ARG A 592 -19.02 18.86 33.97
C ARG A 592 -18.08 18.41 35.10
N LYS A 593 -17.94 17.09 35.29
CA LYS A 593 -17.04 16.50 36.28
C LYS A 593 -15.57 16.94 36.07
N VAL A 594 -15.07 16.88 34.84
CA VAL A 594 -13.72 17.31 34.51
C VAL A 594 -13.52 18.82 34.69
N LEU A 595 -14.49 19.64 34.29
CA LEU A 595 -14.44 21.10 34.55
C LEU A 595 -14.39 21.43 36.02
N THR A 596 -15.12 20.70 36.88
CA THR A 596 -15.06 20.87 38.33
C THR A 596 -13.69 20.50 38.91
N LEU A 597 -13.10 19.39 38.42
CA LEU A 597 -11.75 18.98 38.80
C LEU A 597 -10.70 20.03 38.42
N LEU A 598 -10.74 20.52 37.18
CA LEU A 598 -9.81 21.55 36.67
C LEU A 598 -9.92 22.86 37.49
N LYS A 599 -11.09 23.20 38.05
CA LYS A 599 -11.28 24.41 38.85
C LYS A 599 -10.90 24.25 40.32
N LYS A 600 -11.07 23.05 40.89
CA LYS A 600 -10.94 22.83 42.35
C LYS A 600 -9.59 22.18 42.73
N ASP A 601 -9.12 21.25 41.93
CA ASP A 601 -8.07 20.32 42.35
C ASP A 601 -6.77 20.42 41.52
N CYS A 602 -6.77 21.11 40.37
CA CYS A 602 -5.60 21.23 39.50
C CYS A 602 -5.13 22.69 39.45
N ASN A 603 -3.96 22.98 40.01
CA ASN A 603 -3.22 24.25 39.78
C ASN A 603 -2.60 24.20 38.39
N TRP A 604 -3.18 24.92 37.44
CA TRP A 604 -2.72 25.01 36.03
C TRP A 604 -1.98 26.31 35.77
#